data_0b2e17a42233116104b3f1b67a197003
#
_entry.id   0b2e17a42233116104b3f1b67a197003
#
_cell.length_a   1.000
_cell.length_b   1.000
_cell.length_c   1.000
_cell.angle_alpha   90.00
_cell.angle_beta   90.00
_cell.angle_gamma   90.00
#
_symmetry.space_group_name_H-M   'P 1'
#
loop_
_entity.id
_entity.type
_entity.pdbx_description
1 polymer ?
#
loop_
_entity_poly.entity_id
_entity_poly.type
_entity_poly.pdbx_seq_one_letter_code
_entity_poly.pdbx_strand_id
1 'polypeptide(L)'
;MAYCNKRLILASGSPRRRELLDKFGINYEILPAQGEESAPPELTPGERVKALAAQKAEEVAQRLNDPAAVILAADTLVELDGEVLGKPGTAERAQAMLRALSGREHRVWSGVCIREGEKVLAESECTSVHFRALTDAEIHAYIVTGEPLDKAGAYGYQGLASLFVERIEGDFFNVMGLPVCRMGQMLRKFDISLL
;
A
#
# COMPACT_ATOMS: atom_id res chain seq x y z
N MET A 1 2.84 24.56 -9.58
CA MET A 1 4.12 23.91 -9.27
C MET A 1 4.01 23.26 -7.90
N ALA A 2 4.44 22.01 -7.76
CA ALA A 2 4.50 21.35 -6.46
C ALA A 2 5.39 22.20 -5.51
N TYR A 3 4.89 22.45 -4.31
CA TYR A 3 5.56 23.26 -3.32
C TYR A 3 5.75 22.46 -2.03
N CYS A 4 6.98 22.17 -1.70
CA CYS A 4 7.35 21.51 -0.47
C CYS A 4 8.59 22.20 0.12
N ASN A 5 8.40 23.09 1.10
CA ASN A 5 9.50 23.70 1.85
C ASN A 5 9.88 22.89 3.08
N LYS A 6 9.23 21.74 3.29
CA LYS A 6 9.48 20.87 4.43
C LYS A 6 10.31 19.67 4.00
N ARG A 7 11.10 19.14 4.91
CA ARG A 7 11.79 17.89 4.75
C ARG A 7 10.77 16.75 4.74
N LEU A 8 10.53 16.13 3.58
CA LEU A 8 9.57 15.04 3.43
C LEU A 8 10.32 13.69 3.43
N ILE A 9 9.85 12.77 4.26
CA ILE A 9 10.42 11.43 4.40
C ILE A 9 9.38 10.39 3.96
N LEU A 10 9.73 9.52 3.04
CA LEU A 10 8.93 8.33 2.71
C LEU A 10 9.38 7.16 3.60
N ALA A 11 8.55 6.77 4.56
CA ALA A 11 8.77 5.65 5.46
C ALA A 11 8.40 4.30 4.79
N SER A 12 8.89 4.06 3.58
CA SER A 12 8.58 2.85 2.82
C SER A 12 9.71 2.46 1.87
N GLY A 13 10.05 1.17 1.86
CA GLY A 13 10.96 0.58 0.87
C GLY A 13 10.30 0.17 -0.45
N SER A 14 8.98 0.35 -0.60
CA SER A 14 8.23 -0.08 -1.78
C SER A 14 8.61 0.72 -3.02
N PRO A 15 9.14 0.08 -4.09
CA PRO A 15 9.43 0.76 -5.36
C PRO A 15 8.18 1.42 -5.98
N ARG A 16 7.03 0.77 -5.88
CA ARG A 16 5.75 1.28 -6.41
C ARG A 16 5.32 2.60 -5.77
N ARG A 17 5.49 2.74 -4.46
CA ARG A 17 5.18 4.00 -3.75
C ARG A 17 6.11 5.12 -4.16
N ARG A 18 7.40 4.81 -4.40
CA ARG A 18 8.37 5.77 -4.94
C ARG A 18 7.98 6.26 -6.32
N GLU A 19 7.68 5.34 -7.25
CA GLU A 19 7.23 5.66 -8.60
C GLU A 19 5.99 6.58 -8.61
N LEU A 20 5.08 6.39 -7.65
CA LEU A 20 3.91 7.26 -7.52
C LEU A 20 4.27 8.66 -7.02
N LEU A 21 5.17 8.79 -6.06
CA LEU A 21 5.62 10.09 -5.55
C LEU A 21 6.48 10.84 -6.57
N ASP A 22 7.32 10.15 -7.32
CA ASP A 22 8.21 10.74 -8.33
C ASP A 22 7.43 11.50 -9.42
N LYS A 23 6.17 11.10 -9.68
CA LYS A 23 5.29 11.79 -10.65
C LYS A 23 4.98 13.25 -10.28
N PHE A 24 5.11 13.61 -9.01
CA PHE A 24 4.80 14.97 -8.53
C PHE A 24 6.01 15.90 -8.51
N GLY A 25 7.22 15.38 -8.77
CA GLY A 25 8.45 16.18 -8.83
C GLY A 25 8.81 16.88 -7.52
N ILE A 26 8.31 16.35 -6.37
CA ILE A 26 8.68 16.83 -5.04
C ILE A 26 9.95 16.14 -4.55
N ASN A 27 10.77 16.85 -3.79
CA ASN A 27 11.90 16.24 -3.12
C ASN A 27 11.46 15.49 -1.88
N TYR A 28 11.94 14.27 -1.70
CA TYR A 28 11.75 13.48 -0.49
C TYR A 28 12.95 12.56 -0.25
N GLU A 29 13.14 12.15 1.00
CA GLU A 29 14.12 11.15 1.38
C GLU A 29 13.44 9.80 1.64
N ILE A 30 14.16 8.70 1.46
CA ILE A 30 13.64 7.36 1.70
C ILE A 30 14.26 6.83 2.99
N LEU A 31 13.42 6.56 3.99
CA LEU A 31 13.82 5.98 5.25
C LEU A 31 12.81 4.88 5.64
N PRO A 32 12.96 3.64 5.14
CA PRO A 32 12.00 2.58 5.40
C PRO A 32 11.91 2.25 6.90
N ALA A 33 10.70 1.98 7.38
CA ALA A 33 10.50 1.42 8.70
C ALA A 33 11.14 0.01 8.80
N GLN A 34 11.71 -0.31 9.96
CA GLN A 34 12.47 -1.54 10.21
C GLN A 34 11.85 -2.40 11.34
N GLY A 35 10.88 -1.85 12.09
CA GLY A 35 10.21 -2.55 13.17
C GLY A 35 9.28 -3.67 12.70
N GLU A 36 8.96 -4.58 13.62
CA GLU A 36 7.94 -5.59 13.39
C GLU A 36 6.56 -4.94 13.27
N GLU A 37 5.81 -5.34 12.25
CA GLU A 37 4.48 -4.84 11.97
C GLU A 37 3.45 -5.70 12.73
N SER A 38 2.77 -5.11 13.70
CA SER A 38 1.74 -5.79 14.48
C SER A 38 0.52 -4.90 14.65
N ALA A 39 -0.65 -5.46 14.40
CA ALA A 39 -1.92 -4.80 14.68
C ALA A 39 -2.88 -5.80 15.32
N PRO A 40 -3.73 -5.36 16.26
CA PRO A 40 -4.74 -6.20 16.90
C PRO A 40 -5.60 -6.93 15.85
N PRO A 41 -5.87 -8.23 16.04
CA PRO A 41 -6.60 -9.04 15.06
C PRO A 41 -8.07 -8.63 14.90
N GLU A 42 -8.66 -7.98 15.91
CA GLU A 42 -10.05 -7.52 15.95
C GLU A 42 -10.32 -6.27 15.11
N LEU A 43 -9.27 -5.58 14.66
CA LEU A 43 -9.43 -4.39 13.83
C LEU A 43 -9.99 -4.75 12.46
N THR A 44 -10.92 -3.92 11.99
CA THR A 44 -11.37 -3.98 10.60
C THR A 44 -10.18 -3.76 9.64
N PRO A 45 -10.25 -4.24 8.38
CA PRO A 45 -9.16 -4.07 7.42
C PRO A 45 -8.70 -2.61 7.26
N GLY A 46 -9.65 -1.66 7.22
CA GLY A 46 -9.35 -0.23 7.13
C GLY A 46 -8.66 0.33 8.38
N GLU A 47 -9.06 -0.10 9.57
CA GLU A 47 -8.40 0.28 10.83
C GLU A 47 -7.01 -0.34 10.94
N ARG A 48 -6.86 -1.58 10.49
CA ARG A 48 -5.59 -2.30 10.51
C ARG A 48 -4.53 -1.60 9.66
N VAL A 49 -4.84 -1.24 8.41
CA VAL A 49 -3.86 -0.54 7.55
C VAL A 49 -3.53 0.87 8.07
N LYS A 50 -4.50 1.57 8.70
CA LYS A 50 -4.22 2.84 9.37
C LYS A 50 -3.26 2.68 10.53
N ALA A 51 -3.50 1.68 11.40
CA ALA A 51 -2.66 1.40 12.55
C ALA A 51 -1.22 1.03 12.11
N LEU A 52 -1.08 0.15 11.11
CA LEU A 52 0.23 -0.24 10.57
C LEU A 52 0.97 0.92 9.91
N ALA A 53 0.27 1.78 9.16
CA ALA A 53 0.86 2.99 8.60
C ALA A 53 1.32 3.97 9.69
N ALA A 54 0.50 4.16 10.74
CA ALA A 54 0.86 5.01 11.87
C ALA A 54 2.07 4.46 12.65
N GLN A 55 2.13 3.16 12.89
CA GLN A 55 3.27 2.50 13.54
C GLN A 55 4.57 2.71 12.75
N LYS A 56 4.53 2.60 11.42
CA LYS A 56 5.68 2.88 10.55
C LYS A 56 6.13 4.34 10.64
N ALA A 57 5.19 5.27 10.63
CA ALA A 57 5.49 6.70 10.77
C ALA A 57 6.12 7.02 12.13
N GLU A 58 5.61 6.42 13.21
CA GLU A 58 6.13 6.58 14.58
C GLU A 58 7.57 6.05 14.70
N GLU A 59 7.83 4.83 14.23
CA GLU A 59 9.16 4.22 14.28
C GLU A 59 10.18 5.08 13.55
N VAL A 60 9.84 5.57 12.36
CA VAL A 60 10.73 6.44 11.58
C VAL A 60 10.91 7.80 12.26
N ALA A 61 9.86 8.38 12.88
CA ALA A 61 9.96 9.62 13.63
C ALA A 61 10.94 9.51 14.81
N GLN A 62 10.85 8.43 15.58
CA GLN A 62 11.74 8.17 16.72
C GLN A 62 13.19 8.00 16.26
N ARG A 63 13.42 7.27 15.18
CA ARG A 63 14.76 7.02 14.64
C ARG A 63 15.38 8.27 14.00
N LEU A 64 14.55 9.10 13.34
CA LEU A 64 15.01 10.33 12.69
C LEU A 64 15.31 11.43 13.71
N ASN A 65 14.55 11.50 14.80
CA ASN A 65 14.64 12.51 15.86
C ASN A 65 14.64 13.97 15.34
N ASP A 66 13.79 14.22 14.33
CA ASP A 66 13.58 15.54 13.71
C ASP A 66 12.09 15.87 13.71
N PRO A 67 11.58 16.65 14.69
CA PRO A 67 10.16 16.93 14.82
C PRO A 67 9.60 17.86 13.71
N ALA A 68 10.49 18.51 12.93
CA ALA A 68 10.06 19.35 11.82
C ALA A 68 9.91 18.57 10.50
N ALA A 69 10.43 17.33 10.44
CA ALA A 69 10.27 16.49 9.26
C ALA A 69 8.83 15.98 9.13
N VAL A 70 8.32 15.98 7.90
CA VAL A 70 7.04 15.36 7.57
C VAL A 70 7.28 13.93 7.10
N ILE A 71 6.69 12.96 7.80
CA ILE A 71 6.86 11.54 7.53
C ILE A 71 5.59 11.01 6.87
N LEU A 72 5.74 10.44 5.68
CA LEU A 72 4.69 9.76 4.93
C LEU A 72 4.91 8.25 5.02
N ALA A 73 3.99 7.53 5.63
CA ALA A 73 3.98 6.08 5.70
C ALA A 73 2.71 5.52 5.08
N ALA A 74 2.78 4.30 4.58
CA ALA A 74 1.61 3.60 4.08
C ALA A 74 1.71 2.09 4.34
N ASP A 75 0.55 1.45 4.45
CA ASP A 75 0.40 0.00 4.51
C ASP A 75 -0.71 -0.46 3.57
N THR A 76 -0.63 -1.71 3.08
CA THR A 76 -1.59 -2.24 2.11
C THR A 76 -1.86 -3.71 2.39
N LEU A 77 -3.14 -4.08 2.40
CA LEU A 77 -3.59 -5.46 2.50
C LEU A 77 -4.65 -5.78 1.44
N VAL A 78 -4.78 -7.07 1.16
CA VAL A 78 -5.87 -7.63 0.35
C VAL A 78 -6.81 -8.39 1.27
N GLU A 79 -8.11 -8.20 1.08
CA GLU A 79 -9.17 -8.88 1.85
C GLU A 79 -10.09 -9.63 0.90
N LEU A 80 -10.36 -10.90 1.21
CA LEU A 80 -11.35 -11.74 0.54
C LEU A 80 -12.27 -12.39 1.58
N ASP A 81 -13.57 -12.14 1.50
CA ASP A 81 -14.59 -12.69 2.43
C ASP A 81 -14.32 -12.42 3.92
N GLY A 82 -13.72 -11.28 4.25
CA GLY A 82 -13.33 -10.93 5.61
C GLY A 82 -11.96 -11.46 6.05
N GLU A 83 -11.30 -12.27 5.23
CA GLU A 83 -9.96 -12.78 5.52
C GLU A 83 -8.88 -11.91 4.87
N VAL A 84 -7.82 -11.62 5.62
CA VAL A 84 -6.67 -10.86 5.12
C VAL A 84 -5.68 -11.79 4.42
N LEU A 85 -5.45 -11.54 3.14
CA LEU A 85 -4.45 -12.22 2.34
C LEU A 85 -3.12 -11.45 2.39
N GLY A 86 -2.19 -11.93 3.20
CA GLY A 86 -0.84 -11.38 3.29
C GLY A 86 0.03 -11.77 2.10
N LYS A 87 1.36 -11.60 2.26
CA LYS A 87 2.34 -12.07 1.27
C LYS A 87 2.40 -13.60 1.32
N PRO A 88 2.36 -14.30 0.17
CA PRO A 88 2.38 -15.76 0.17
C PRO A 88 3.73 -16.33 0.63
N GLY A 89 4.85 -15.74 0.23
CA GLY A 89 6.19 -16.19 0.56
C GLY A 89 6.60 -17.49 -0.14
N THR A 90 5.66 -18.37 -0.51
CA THR A 90 5.92 -19.61 -1.26
C THR A 90 5.02 -19.76 -2.48
N ALA A 91 5.41 -20.59 -3.43
CA ALA A 91 4.66 -20.87 -4.66
C ALA A 91 3.30 -21.53 -4.36
N GLU A 92 3.26 -22.47 -3.41
CA GLU A 92 2.04 -23.18 -3.02
C GLU A 92 1.00 -22.24 -2.42
N ARG A 93 1.42 -21.35 -1.53
CA ARG A 93 0.55 -20.33 -0.94
C ARG A 93 0.07 -19.32 -1.98
N ALA A 94 0.95 -18.90 -2.91
CA ALA A 94 0.57 -18.04 -4.01
C ALA A 94 -0.49 -18.70 -4.91
N GLN A 95 -0.34 -19.98 -5.22
CA GLN A 95 -1.31 -20.75 -5.99
C GLN A 95 -2.68 -20.81 -5.29
N ALA A 96 -2.69 -21.10 -3.99
CA ALA A 96 -3.92 -21.16 -3.21
C ALA A 96 -4.63 -19.80 -3.19
N MET A 97 -3.90 -18.67 -2.98
CA MET A 97 -4.45 -17.33 -3.00
C MET A 97 -5.01 -16.95 -4.37
N LEU A 98 -4.28 -17.20 -5.46
CA LEU A 98 -4.73 -16.87 -6.82
C LEU A 98 -5.96 -17.69 -7.23
N ARG A 99 -6.04 -18.97 -6.84
CA ARG A 99 -7.25 -19.78 -7.04
C ARG A 99 -8.44 -19.23 -6.27
N ALA A 100 -8.24 -18.78 -5.02
CA ALA A 100 -9.31 -18.18 -4.22
C ALA A 100 -9.81 -16.86 -4.80
N LEU A 101 -8.95 -16.07 -5.44
CA LEU A 101 -9.29 -14.80 -6.09
C LEU A 101 -9.90 -14.98 -7.49
N SER A 102 -9.64 -16.11 -8.16
CA SER A 102 -10.08 -16.37 -9.54
C SER A 102 -11.60 -16.25 -9.73
N GLY A 103 -12.04 -15.43 -10.68
CA GLY A 103 -13.45 -15.20 -11.00
C GLY A 103 -14.22 -14.47 -9.92
N ARG A 104 -13.55 -13.74 -9.01
CA ARG A 104 -14.20 -13.15 -7.83
C ARG A 104 -13.79 -11.70 -7.62
N GLU A 105 -14.63 -10.99 -6.88
CA GLU A 105 -14.33 -9.70 -6.28
C GLU A 105 -13.59 -9.88 -4.96
N HIS A 106 -12.62 -9.01 -4.74
CA HIS A 106 -11.92 -8.85 -3.49
C HIS A 106 -11.61 -7.37 -3.23
N ARG A 107 -11.18 -7.02 -2.04
CA ARG A 107 -10.91 -5.64 -1.65
C ARG A 107 -9.44 -5.42 -1.38
N VAL A 108 -8.94 -4.28 -1.84
CA VAL A 108 -7.61 -3.77 -1.51
C VAL A 108 -7.76 -2.55 -0.63
N TRP A 109 -7.15 -2.61 0.54
CA TRP A 109 -7.14 -1.54 1.51
C TRP A 109 -5.73 -0.97 1.62
N SER A 110 -5.59 0.35 1.51
CA SER A 110 -4.34 1.03 1.84
C SER A 110 -4.58 2.09 2.90
N GLY A 111 -3.76 2.06 3.96
CA GLY A 111 -3.67 3.10 4.97
C GLY A 111 -2.53 4.05 4.63
N VAL A 112 -2.77 5.33 4.86
CA VAL A 112 -1.75 6.39 4.77
C VAL A 112 -1.69 7.08 6.11
N CYS A 113 -0.48 7.28 6.62
CA CYS A 113 -0.22 8.12 7.78
C CYS A 113 0.76 9.23 7.41
N ILE A 114 0.43 10.46 7.80
CA ILE A 114 1.32 11.62 7.71
C ILE A 114 1.53 12.14 9.12
N ARG A 115 2.80 12.33 9.49
CA ARG A 115 3.21 12.81 10.80
C ARG A 115 4.20 13.96 10.69
N GLU A 116 4.04 14.98 11.54
CA GLU A 116 4.98 16.08 11.78
C GLU A 116 4.98 16.39 13.28
N GLY A 117 6.03 16.03 13.98
CA GLY A 117 6.05 16.11 15.45
C GLY A 117 4.90 15.33 16.07
N GLU A 118 4.07 15.99 16.88
CA GLU A 118 2.89 15.42 17.52
C GLU A 118 1.63 15.42 16.64
N LYS A 119 1.66 16.12 15.51
CA LYS A 119 0.54 16.16 14.57
C LYS A 119 0.55 14.89 13.72
N VAL A 120 -0.48 14.07 13.90
CA VAL A 120 -0.63 12.78 13.19
C VAL A 120 -2.00 12.74 12.50
N LEU A 121 -2.01 12.33 11.24
CA LEU A 121 -3.22 12.07 10.48
C LEU A 121 -3.09 10.71 9.80
N ALA A 122 -4.04 9.81 10.06
CA ALA A 122 -4.09 8.49 9.42
C ALA A 122 -5.47 8.25 8.82
N GLU A 123 -5.50 7.94 7.53
CA GLU A 123 -6.73 7.62 6.78
C GLU A 123 -6.53 6.34 5.98
N SER A 124 -7.62 5.70 5.56
CA SER A 124 -7.60 4.51 4.71
C SER A 124 -8.49 4.66 3.50
N GLU A 125 -8.14 3.97 2.43
CA GLU A 125 -8.91 3.86 1.19
C GLU A 125 -9.19 2.39 0.89
N CYS A 126 -10.36 2.12 0.29
CA CYS A 126 -10.79 0.80 -0.14
C CYS A 126 -11.10 0.81 -1.64
N THR A 127 -10.67 -0.22 -2.35
CA THR A 127 -10.97 -0.42 -3.76
C THR A 127 -11.35 -1.86 -3.99
N SER A 128 -12.50 -2.08 -4.63
CA SER A 128 -12.89 -3.41 -5.12
C SER A 128 -12.17 -3.74 -6.41
N VAL A 129 -11.64 -4.95 -6.48
CA VAL A 129 -10.93 -5.49 -7.64
C VAL A 129 -11.62 -6.79 -8.07
N HIS A 130 -11.96 -6.89 -9.36
CA HIS A 130 -12.60 -8.06 -9.94
C HIS A 130 -11.61 -8.82 -10.81
N PHE A 131 -11.34 -10.07 -10.46
CA PHE A 131 -10.58 -10.97 -11.30
C PHE A 131 -11.51 -11.74 -12.26
N ARG A 132 -11.08 -11.85 -13.52
CA ARG A 132 -11.68 -12.86 -14.39
C ARG A 132 -11.37 -14.27 -13.90
N ALA A 133 -12.07 -15.26 -14.42
CA ALA A 133 -11.71 -16.65 -14.18
C ALA A 133 -10.29 -16.94 -14.72
N LEU A 134 -9.45 -17.59 -13.90
CA LEU A 134 -8.08 -17.97 -14.22
C LEU A 134 -8.01 -19.49 -14.36
N THR A 135 -7.24 -19.95 -15.34
CA THR A 135 -6.87 -21.36 -15.47
C THR A 135 -5.67 -21.71 -14.58
N ASP A 136 -5.54 -22.97 -14.20
CA ASP A 136 -4.36 -23.44 -13.46
C ASP A 136 -3.05 -23.21 -14.22
N ALA A 137 -3.08 -23.26 -15.55
CA ALA A 137 -1.92 -23.00 -16.40
C ALA A 137 -1.47 -21.52 -16.30
N GLU A 138 -2.41 -20.56 -16.30
CA GLU A 138 -2.11 -19.13 -16.13
C GLU A 138 -1.57 -18.84 -14.74
N ILE A 139 -2.18 -19.41 -13.69
CA ILE A 139 -1.70 -19.29 -12.31
C ILE A 139 -0.28 -19.82 -12.19
N HIS A 140 -0.01 -21.00 -12.74
CA HIS A 140 1.33 -21.59 -12.72
C HIS A 140 2.35 -20.71 -13.47
N ALA A 141 2.01 -20.28 -14.69
CA ALA A 141 2.88 -19.41 -15.49
C ALA A 141 3.23 -18.10 -14.76
N TYR A 142 2.26 -17.51 -14.07
CA TYR A 142 2.48 -16.30 -13.28
C TYR A 142 3.38 -16.56 -12.06
N ILE A 143 3.20 -17.67 -11.35
CA ILE A 143 4.03 -18.01 -10.19
C ILE A 143 5.50 -18.23 -10.59
N VAL A 144 5.75 -18.87 -11.73
CA VAL A 144 7.11 -19.11 -12.26
C VAL A 144 7.89 -17.80 -12.48
N THR A 145 7.20 -16.67 -12.72
CA THR A 145 7.86 -15.36 -12.84
C THR A 145 8.47 -14.85 -11.53
N GLY A 146 8.08 -15.41 -10.39
CA GLY A 146 8.44 -14.93 -9.06
C GLY A 146 7.71 -13.66 -8.62
N GLU A 147 6.99 -12.98 -9.52
CA GLU A 147 6.29 -11.72 -9.24
C GLU A 147 5.31 -11.80 -8.05
N PRO A 148 4.51 -12.87 -7.85
CA PRO A 148 3.51 -12.92 -6.77
C PRO A 148 4.09 -13.02 -5.36
N LEU A 149 5.32 -13.49 -5.18
CA LEU A 149 5.81 -14.01 -3.89
C LEU A 149 5.96 -12.97 -2.78
N ASP A 150 6.17 -11.71 -3.12
CA ASP A 150 6.40 -10.59 -2.18
C ASP A 150 5.20 -9.62 -2.07
N LYS A 151 4.04 -9.97 -2.65
CA LYS A 151 2.88 -9.10 -2.73
C LYS A 151 1.70 -9.63 -1.93
N ALA A 152 0.99 -8.74 -1.23
CA ALA A 152 -0.27 -9.07 -0.56
C ALA A 152 -1.27 -9.62 -1.59
N GLY A 153 -1.98 -10.70 -1.26
CA GLY A 153 -2.88 -11.39 -2.17
C GLY A 153 -2.21 -12.07 -3.36
N ALA A 154 -0.88 -12.20 -3.35
CA ALA A 154 -0.10 -12.86 -4.39
C ALA A 154 -0.22 -12.23 -5.79
N TYR A 155 -0.44 -10.91 -5.91
CA TYR A 155 -0.46 -10.28 -7.23
C TYR A 155 -0.01 -8.81 -7.22
N GLY A 156 0.46 -8.34 -8.38
CA GLY A 156 0.80 -6.92 -8.61
C GLY A 156 0.11 -6.37 -9.84
N TYR A 157 -0.83 -5.43 -9.64
CA TYR A 157 -1.62 -4.88 -10.75
C TYR A 157 -0.79 -4.18 -11.84
N GLN A 158 0.35 -3.59 -11.51
CA GLN A 158 1.25 -2.95 -12.49
C GLN A 158 2.06 -3.95 -13.33
N GLY A 159 2.11 -5.22 -12.92
CA GLY A 159 2.85 -6.28 -13.59
C GLY A 159 1.95 -7.18 -14.44
N LEU A 160 2.35 -8.43 -14.57
CA LEU A 160 1.65 -9.41 -15.40
C LEU A 160 0.25 -9.74 -14.88
N ALA A 161 -0.02 -9.55 -13.58
CA ALA A 161 -1.36 -9.75 -13.03
C ALA A 161 -2.39 -8.70 -13.52
N SER A 162 -1.98 -7.66 -14.24
CA SER A 162 -2.91 -6.80 -14.97
C SER A 162 -3.79 -7.57 -15.97
N LEU A 163 -3.31 -8.71 -16.46
CA LEU A 163 -4.07 -9.63 -17.33
C LEU A 163 -5.20 -10.36 -16.60
N PHE A 164 -5.20 -10.37 -15.27
CA PHE A 164 -6.18 -11.06 -14.44
C PHE A 164 -7.32 -10.13 -14.01
N VAL A 165 -7.04 -8.82 -13.91
CA VAL A 165 -8.01 -7.83 -13.45
C VAL A 165 -8.94 -7.43 -14.59
N GLU A 166 -10.22 -7.73 -14.43
CA GLU A 166 -11.26 -7.36 -15.39
C GLU A 166 -11.82 -5.96 -15.11
N ARG A 167 -11.95 -5.59 -13.83
CA ARG A 167 -12.55 -4.32 -13.41
C ARG A 167 -12.05 -3.88 -12.04
N ILE A 168 -12.01 -2.57 -11.82
CA ILE A 168 -11.74 -1.92 -10.55
C ILE A 168 -12.88 -0.94 -10.24
N GLU A 169 -13.34 -0.92 -8.99
CA GLU A 169 -14.28 0.07 -8.47
C GLU A 169 -13.64 0.81 -7.29
N GLY A 170 -13.25 2.06 -7.51
CA GLY A 170 -12.55 2.89 -6.54
C GLY A 170 -11.25 3.50 -7.08
N ASP A 171 -10.29 3.74 -6.19
CA ASP A 171 -9.02 4.36 -6.54
C ASP A 171 -8.01 3.33 -7.06
N PHE A 172 -7.60 3.49 -8.32
CA PHE A 172 -6.56 2.70 -8.96
C PHE A 172 -5.21 2.75 -8.20
N PHE A 173 -4.80 3.93 -7.75
CA PHE A 173 -3.53 4.11 -7.05
C PHE A 173 -3.55 3.48 -5.66
N ASN A 174 -4.73 3.33 -5.06
CA ASN A 174 -4.91 2.55 -3.84
C ASN A 174 -4.50 1.10 -4.04
N VAL A 175 -4.88 0.47 -5.16
CA VAL A 175 -4.49 -0.91 -5.50
C VAL A 175 -2.97 -1.04 -5.67
N MET A 176 -2.30 0.01 -6.11
CA MET A 176 -0.84 0.07 -6.20
C MET A 176 -0.14 0.28 -4.84
N GLY A 177 -0.91 0.58 -3.81
CA GLY A 177 -0.45 0.71 -2.43
C GLY A 177 -0.22 2.12 -1.91
N LEU A 178 -0.70 3.15 -2.64
CA LEU A 178 -0.69 4.55 -2.18
C LEU A 178 -1.86 5.32 -2.81
N PRO A 179 -2.97 5.57 -2.08
CA PRO A 179 -4.11 6.32 -2.58
C PRO A 179 -3.75 7.80 -2.76
N VAL A 180 -3.32 8.15 -3.96
CA VAL A 180 -2.69 9.42 -4.29
C VAL A 180 -3.61 10.62 -4.06
N CYS A 181 -4.89 10.51 -4.42
CA CYS A 181 -5.86 11.59 -4.21
C CYS A 181 -6.00 11.91 -2.71
N ARG A 182 -6.22 10.90 -1.89
CA ARG A 182 -6.34 11.02 -0.43
C ARG A 182 -5.04 11.53 0.18
N MET A 183 -3.91 10.95 -0.18
CA MET A 183 -2.59 11.40 0.27
C MET A 183 -2.37 12.89 -0.02
N GLY A 184 -2.70 13.35 -1.24
CA GLY A 184 -2.57 14.77 -1.61
C GLY A 184 -3.44 15.69 -0.76
N GLN A 185 -4.68 15.28 -0.43
CA GLN A 185 -5.55 16.02 0.47
C GLN A 185 -5.00 16.07 1.91
N MET A 186 -4.43 14.96 2.38
CA MET A 186 -3.80 14.89 3.70
C MET A 186 -2.54 15.77 3.76
N LEU A 187 -1.67 15.75 2.76
CA LEU A 187 -0.44 16.56 2.69
C LEU A 187 -0.71 18.06 2.77
N ARG A 188 -1.82 18.53 2.20
CA ARG A 188 -2.23 19.95 2.33
C ARG A 188 -2.45 20.39 3.78
N LYS A 189 -2.87 19.47 4.66
CA LYS A 189 -3.02 19.75 6.09
C LYS A 189 -1.66 19.92 6.81
N PHE A 190 -0.57 19.58 6.13
CA PHE A 190 0.83 19.74 6.57
C PHE A 190 1.57 20.79 5.71
N ASP A 191 0.85 21.69 5.03
CA ASP A 191 1.40 22.76 4.19
C ASP A 191 2.25 22.27 3.01
N ILE A 192 1.97 21.05 2.52
CA ILE A 192 2.61 20.48 1.33
C ILE A 192 1.57 20.40 0.21
N SER A 193 1.82 21.08 -0.90
CA SER A 193 0.99 21.01 -2.12
C SER A 193 1.72 20.23 -3.21
N LEU A 194 0.98 19.34 -3.87
CA LEU A 194 1.46 18.57 -5.01
C LEU A 194 1.11 19.22 -6.37
N LEU A 195 0.35 20.31 -6.33
CA LEU A 195 -0.07 21.10 -7.49
C LEU A 195 0.18 22.58 -7.26
#